data_a1890d91cb86ac7ba6abaca38d55c3b6
#
_entry.id   a1890d91cb86ac7ba6abaca38d55c3b6
#
_cell.length_a   1.000
_cell.length_b   1.000
_cell.length_c   1.000
_cell.angle_alpha   90.00
_cell.angle_beta   90.00
_cell.angle_gamma   90.00
#
_symmetry.space_group_name_H-M   'P 1'
#
loop_
_entity.id
_entity.type
_entity.pdbx_description
1 polymer ?
#
loop_
_entity_poly.entity_id
_entity_poly.type
_entity_poly.pdbx_seq_one_letter_code
_entity_poly.pdbx_strand_id
1 'polypeptide(L)'
;MRVFVAGATGAVGSLLVPMLVAAGHEVTGTSRTPAGAERIRSLGATAVTADALDAEGLRQAVGAAAPEAVIHQLTDLSDADGAANGRLRREGTRNLVEAARAAGVGRIVAQSISWAYAPGEGPADEEVPLDNAATEPRAGTVAAVRALEETAAELETAVVLRYGLLYGPGTWYAPGGAFAAALAGDRSARFLGSTVANDAVSSFVHVADAAGAALAALDWPGGPVNIVDDEPAPAREWLPALADALGAPAPDAVAGRLGWERGALNTLAHSRGWRPERPTWRTGFAAQGDAR
;
A
#
# COMPACT_ATOMS: atom_id res chain seq x y z
N MET A 1 20.14 -4.36 10.86
CA MET A 1 19.21 -4.21 12.01
C MET A 1 18.22 -5.35 12.03
N ARG A 2 17.58 -5.60 13.18
CA ARG A 2 16.46 -6.54 13.28
C ARG A 2 15.17 -5.81 12.88
N VAL A 3 14.47 -6.35 11.89
CA VAL A 3 13.24 -5.74 11.33
C VAL A 3 12.07 -6.70 11.47
N PHE A 4 10.98 -6.22 12.05
CA PHE A 4 9.72 -6.96 12.14
C PHE A 4 8.77 -6.50 11.03
N VAL A 5 8.32 -7.42 10.18
CA VAL A 5 7.44 -7.12 9.05
C VAL A 5 6.05 -7.71 9.28
N ALA A 6 5.10 -6.86 9.61
CA ALA A 6 3.69 -7.22 9.67
C ALA A 6 3.09 -7.11 8.25
N GLY A 7 2.52 -8.22 7.72
CA GLY A 7 2.05 -8.31 6.34
C GLY A 7 3.11 -8.83 5.35
N ALA A 8 4.05 -9.65 5.82
CA ALA A 8 5.16 -10.19 5.05
C ALA A 8 4.75 -11.06 3.84
N THR A 9 3.53 -11.58 3.79
CA THR A 9 3.01 -12.42 2.69
C THR A 9 2.16 -11.69 1.66
N GLY A 10 1.89 -10.40 1.89
CA GLY A 10 1.13 -9.55 0.96
C GLY A 10 1.92 -9.19 -0.30
N ALA A 11 1.28 -8.47 -1.24
CA ALA A 11 1.89 -8.10 -2.52
C ALA A 11 3.22 -7.33 -2.32
N VAL A 12 3.23 -6.31 -1.47
CA VAL A 12 4.45 -5.56 -1.14
C VAL A 12 5.38 -6.41 -0.25
N GLY A 13 4.86 -7.02 0.82
CA GLY A 13 5.66 -7.75 1.80
C GLY A 13 6.47 -8.90 1.22
N SER A 14 5.90 -9.63 0.25
CA SER A 14 6.58 -10.76 -0.41
C SER A 14 7.80 -10.35 -1.26
N LEU A 15 7.84 -9.11 -1.73
CA LEU A 15 8.99 -8.52 -2.43
C LEU A 15 9.94 -7.81 -1.45
N LEU A 16 9.39 -7.17 -0.42
CA LEU A 16 10.15 -6.45 0.59
C LEU A 16 11.05 -7.38 1.43
N VAL A 17 10.50 -8.53 1.87
CA VAL A 17 11.25 -9.47 2.73
C VAL A 17 12.58 -9.88 2.13
N PRO A 18 12.67 -10.40 0.88
CA PRO A 18 13.96 -10.76 0.28
C PRO A 18 14.86 -9.53 0.05
N MET A 19 14.31 -8.34 -0.21
CA MET A 19 15.11 -7.11 -0.32
C MET A 19 15.77 -6.75 1.02
N LEU A 20 15.04 -6.84 2.13
CA LEU A 20 15.57 -6.61 3.47
C LEU A 20 16.67 -7.62 3.83
N VAL A 21 16.46 -8.91 3.56
CA VAL A 21 17.45 -9.96 3.78
C VAL A 21 18.71 -9.70 2.95
N ALA A 22 18.56 -9.37 1.66
CA ALA A 22 19.68 -9.05 0.78
C ALA A 22 20.46 -7.81 1.22
N ALA A 23 19.77 -6.84 1.85
CA ALA A 23 20.41 -5.66 2.47
C ALA A 23 21.09 -5.96 3.83
N GLY A 24 21.09 -7.22 4.28
CA GLY A 24 21.76 -7.65 5.51
C GLY A 24 20.96 -7.39 6.79
N HIS A 25 19.64 -7.22 6.70
CA HIS A 25 18.76 -7.14 7.87
C HIS A 25 18.38 -8.55 8.36
N GLU A 26 18.22 -8.68 9.68
CA GLU A 26 17.60 -9.86 10.30
C GLU A 26 16.09 -9.65 10.31
N VAL A 27 15.36 -10.39 9.48
CA VAL A 27 13.93 -10.17 9.25
C VAL A 27 13.09 -11.21 9.97
N THR A 28 12.10 -10.75 10.74
CA THR A 28 11.01 -11.57 11.27
C THR A 28 9.69 -11.12 10.63
N GLY A 29 9.10 -11.99 9.82
CA GLY A 29 7.85 -11.72 9.13
C GLY A 29 6.65 -12.42 9.77
N THR A 30 5.45 -11.80 9.71
CA THR A 30 4.22 -12.43 10.21
C THR A 30 3.34 -12.96 9.10
N SER A 31 2.64 -14.05 9.40
CA SER A 31 1.53 -14.59 8.62
C SER A 31 0.44 -15.12 9.55
N ARG A 32 -0.81 -15.09 9.10
CA ARG A 32 -1.95 -15.72 9.81
C ARG A 32 -2.00 -17.24 9.63
N THR A 33 -1.26 -17.78 8.66
CA THR A 33 -1.34 -19.19 8.29
C THR A 33 0.02 -19.89 8.30
N PRO A 34 0.05 -21.22 8.59
CA PRO A 34 1.28 -22.01 8.50
C PRO A 34 1.92 -21.98 7.10
N ALA A 35 1.10 -22.04 6.04
CA ALA A 35 1.60 -21.97 4.66
C ALA A 35 2.29 -20.61 4.36
N GLY A 36 1.72 -19.51 4.85
CA GLY A 36 2.35 -18.20 4.75
C GLY A 36 3.64 -18.11 5.57
N ALA A 37 3.70 -18.73 6.74
CA ALA A 37 4.93 -18.80 7.53
C ALA A 37 6.04 -19.58 6.79
N GLU A 38 5.70 -20.67 6.12
CA GLU A 38 6.65 -21.43 5.30
C GLU A 38 7.17 -20.59 4.13
N ARG A 39 6.27 -19.85 3.47
CA ARG A 39 6.66 -18.91 2.41
C ARG A 39 7.63 -17.84 2.91
N ILE A 40 7.43 -17.28 4.11
CA ILE A 40 8.36 -16.31 4.69
C ILE A 40 9.74 -16.95 4.91
N ARG A 41 9.80 -18.19 5.42
CA ARG A 41 11.07 -18.92 5.62
C ARG A 41 11.79 -19.17 4.29
N SER A 42 11.06 -19.50 3.22
CA SER A 42 11.66 -19.69 1.88
C SER A 42 12.24 -18.39 1.31
N LEU A 43 11.84 -17.22 1.79
CA LEU A 43 12.41 -15.92 1.45
C LEU A 43 13.64 -15.54 2.30
N GLY A 44 14.11 -16.43 3.18
CA GLY A 44 15.30 -16.21 4.01
C GLY A 44 15.03 -15.50 5.35
N ALA A 45 13.79 -15.34 5.76
CA ALA A 45 13.40 -14.66 6.99
C ALA A 45 12.89 -15.63 8.07
N THR A 46 12.94 -15.21 9.31
CA THR A 46 12.24 -15.88 10.42
C THR A 46 10.73 -15.64 10.28
N ALA A 47 9.91 -16.67 10.52
CA ALA A 47 8.47 -16.57 10.41
C ALA A 47 7.78 -16.79 11.75
N VAL A 48 6.80 -15.91 12.05
CA VAL A 48 5.92 -16.03 13.20
C VAL A 48 4.47 -16.08 12.75
N THR A 49 3.69 -17.02 13.28
CA THR A 49 2.24 -17.02 13.07
C THR A 49 1.61 -16.07 14.08
N ALA A 50 1.03 -14.98 13.58
CA ALA A 50 0.35 -13.97 14.38
C ALA A 50 -0.78 -13.30 13.58
N ASP A 51 -1.86 -12.95 14.29
CA ASP A 51 -2.94 -12.10 13.76
C ASP A 51 -2.78 -10.70 14.37
N ALA A 52 -2.81 -9.67 13.54
CA ALA A 52 -2.72 -8.29 14.00
C ALA A 52 -3.94 -7.85 14.85
N LEU A 53 -5.04 -8.57 14.77
CA LEU A 53 -6.22 -8.34 15.62
C LEU A 53 -6.16 -9.08 16.96
N ASP A 54 -5.16 -9.95 17.17
CA ASP A 54 -4.83 -10.57 18.45
C ASP A 54 -3.70 -9.77 19.13
N ALA A 55 -4.08 -8.82 19.98
CA ALA A 55 -3.14 -7.91 20.64
C ALA A 55 -2.08 -8.63 21.47
N GLU A 56 -2.46 -9.68 22.22
CA GLU A 56 -1.54 -10.39 23.08
C GLU A 56 -0.58 -11.28 22.25
N GLY A 57 -1.09 -12.02 21.25
CA GLY A 57 -0.27 -12.81 20.35
C GLY A 57 0.74 -11.94 19.58
N LEU A 58 0.31 -10.76 19.12
CA LEU A 58 1.18 -9.81 18.44
C LEU A 58 2.25 -9.23 19.37
N ARG A 59 1.88 -8.88 20.62
CA ARG A 59 2.82 -8.40 21.64
C ARG A 59 3.91 -9.43 21.95
N GLN A 60 3.54 -10.70 22.07
CA GLN A 60 4.49 -11.79 22.27
C GLN A 60 5.40 -11.98 21.06
N ALA A 61 4.86 -11.92 19.84
CA ALA A 61 5.61 -12.07 18.60
C ALA A 61 6.65 -10.95 18.42
N VAL A 62 6.27 -9.68 18.62
CA VAL A 62 7.18 -8.53 18.54
C VAL A 62 8.21 -8.58 19.66
N GLY A 63 7.80 -8.87 20.88
CA GLY A 63 8.71 -9.00 22.04
C GLY A 63 9.77 -10.08 21.83
N ALA A 64 9.39 -11.26 21.30
CA ALA A 64 10.34 -12.34 21.02
C ALA A 64 11.30 -12.00 19.87
N ALA A 65 10.87 -11.24 18.86
CA ALA A 65 11.70 -10.79 17.76
C ALA A 65 12.68 -9.69 18.17
N ALA A 66 12.40 -8.95 19.25
CA ALA A 66 13.18 -7.81 19.77
C ALA A 66 13.70 -6.89 18.64
N PRO A 67 12.82 -6.36 17.76
CA PRO A 67 13.23 -5.62 16.58
C PRO A 67 13.72 -4.21 16.92
N GLU A 68 14.49 -3.62 16.02
CA GLU A 68 14.92 -2.21 16.07
C GLU A 68 13.96 -1.32 15.27
N ALA A 69 13.24 -1.92 14.31
CA ALA A 69 12.22 -1.24 13.52
C ALA A 69 11.06 -2.19 13.17
N VAL A 70 9.87 -1.61 13.02
CA VAL A 70 8.67 -2.33 12.56
C VAL A 70 8.26 -1.78 11.20
N ILE A 71 7.95 -2.67 10.25
CA ILE A 71 7.34 -2.32 8.97
C ILE A 71 5.91 -2.87 8.95
N HIS A 72 4.96 -1.99 8.77
CA HIS A 72 3.52 -2.28 8.71
C HIS A 72 3.05 -2.28 7.25
N GLN A 73 2.80 -3.47 6.70
CA GLN A 73 2.25 -3.68 5.34
C GLN A 73 0.92 -4.46 5.40
N LEU A 74 0.18 -4.32 6.51
CA LEU A 74 -1.07 -5.05 6.70
C LEU A 74 -2.20 -4.42 5.90
N THR A 75 -2.86 -5.23 5.08
CA THR A 75 -4.14 -4.92 4.43
C THR A 75 -5.02 -6.16 4.45
N ASP A 76 -6.31 -5.96 4.41
CA ASP A 76 -7.30 -7.01 4.16
C ASP A 76 -8.13 -6.62 2.94
N LEU A 77 -7.65 -7.03 1.79
CA LEU A 77 -8.22 -6.69 0.49
C LEU A 77 -8.72 -7.93 -0.27
N SER A 78 -8.59 -9.13 0.32
CA SER A 78 -8.88 -10.40 -0.34
C SER A 78 -10.36 -10.56 -0.69
N ASP A 79 -11.25 -10.18 0.24
CA ASP A 79 -12.69 -10.37 0.10
C ASP A 79 -13.43 -9.07 -0.25
N ALA A 80 -12.69 -8.03 -0.66
CA ALA A 80 -13.25 -6.72 -0.98
C ALA A 80 -14.04 -6.06 0.17
N ASP A 81 -13.82 -6.52 1.40
CA ASP A 81 -14.48 -6.01 2.59
C ASP A 81 -13.78 -4.73 3.10
N GLY A 82 -14.31 -3.58 2.71
CA GLY A 82 -13.82 -2.28 3.18
C GLY A 82 -13.91 -2.11 4.70
N ALA A 83 -14.87 -2.76 5.36
CA ALA A 83 -15.01 -2.70 6.81
C ALA A 83 -13.93 -3.52 7.52
N ALA A 84 -13.59 -4.71 7.02
CA ALA A 84 -12.50 -5.53 7.53
C ALA A 84 -11.15 -4.81 7.38
N ASN A 85 -10.88 -4.24 6.21
CA ASN A 85 -9.67 -3.45 5.99
C ASN A 85 -9.64 -2.19 6.88
N GLY A 86 -10.77 -1.50 7.06
CA GLY A 86 -10.90 -0.38 7.97
C GLY A 86 -10.65 -0.76 9.43
N ARG A 87 -11.14 -1.93 9.86
CA ARG A 87 -10.85 -2.49 11.19
C ARG A 87 -9.37 -2.78 11.37
N LEU A 88 -8.74 -3.43 10.39
CA LEU A 88 -7.31 -3.73 10.43
C LEU A 88 -6.46 -2.47 10.53
N ARG A 89 -6.81 -1.41 9.79
CA ARG A 89 -6.15 -0.10 9.88
C ARG A 89 -6.26 0.52 11.26
N ARG A 90 -7.38 0.40 11.94
CA ARG A 90 -7.57 0.96 13.29
C ARG A 90 -7.01 0.06 14.37
N GLU A 91 -7.56 -1.15 14.50
CA GLU A 91 -7.25 -2.07 15.60
C GLU A 91 -5.89 -2.75 15.39
N GLY A 92 -5.62 -3.26 14.18
CA GLY A 92 -4.35 -3.92 13.87
C GLY A 92 -3.14 -2.99 13.99
N THR A 93 -3.29 -1.73 13.55
CA THR A 93 -2.22 -0.74 13.73
C THR A 93 -2.04 -0.39 15.20
N ARG A 94 -3.13 -0.21 15.96
CA ARG A 94 -3.07 0.04 17.41
C ARG A 94 -2.32 -1.08 18.14
N ASN A 95 -2.69 -2.33 17.89
CA ASN A 95 -2.05 -3.49 18.49
C ASN A 95 -0.55 -3.57 18.14
N LEU A 96 -0.20 -3.27 16.88
CA LEU A 96 1.20 -3.31 16.42
C LEU A 96 2.05 -2.20 17.07
N VAL A 97 1.52 -0.98 17.17
CA VAL A 97 2.20 0.16 17.82
C VAL A 97 2.37 -0.09 19.32
N GLU A 98 1.35 -0.61 20.00
CA GLU A 98 1.45 -0.98 21.43
C GLU A 98 2.48 -2.09 21.66
N ALA A 99 2.50 -3.11 20.79
CA ALA A 99 3.51 -4.17 20.85
C ALA A 99 4.93 -3.63 20.60
N ALA A 100 5.10 -2.74 19.63
CA ALA A 100 6.37 -2.08 19.35
C ALA A 100 6.86 -1.23 20.54
N ARG A 101 5.99 -0.42 21.13
CA ARG A 101 6.30 0.38 22.34
C ARG A 101 6.70 -0.49 23.53
N ALA A 102 5.96 -1.58 23.77
CA ALA A 102 6.25 -2.53 24.85
C ALA A 102 7.62 -3.21 24.67
N ALA A 103 8.08 -3.39 23.42
CA ALA A 103 9.38 -3.93 23.07
C ALA A 103 10.50 -2.85 22.99
N GLY A 104 10.19 -1.58 23.27
CA GLY A 104 11.14 -0.46 23.20
C GLY A 104 11.50 -0.02 21.78
N VAL A 105 10.65 -0.34 20.79
CA VAL A 105 10.87 0.05 19.38
C VAL A 105 10.35 1.46 19.14
N GLY A 106 11.24 2.36 18.72
CA GLY A 106 10.91 3.75 18.42
C GLY A 106 10.61 4.04 16.95
N ARG A 107 10.86 3.08 16.01
CA ARG A 107 10.72 3.32 14.56
C ARG A 107 9.66 2.44 13.92
N ILE A 108 8.78 3.08 13.13
CA ILE A 108 7.81 2.38 12.28
C ILE A 108 7.83 2.95 10.86
N VAL A 109 7.74 2.06 9.86
CA VAL A 109 7.40 2.37 8.47
C VAL A 109 6.03 1.82 8.19
N ALA A 110 5.03 2.67 8.03
CA ALA A 110 3.64 2.27 7.88
C ALA A 110 3.10 2.56 6.49
N GLN A 111 2.44 1.57 5.87
CA GLN A 111 1.74 1.81 4.61
C GLN A 111 0.45 2.61 4.83
N SER A 112 0.20 3.56 3.95
CA SER A 112 -1.03 4.33 3.82
C SER A 112 -1.40 4.47 2.34
N ILE A 113 -2.27 5.41 1.99
CA ILE A 113 -2.76 5.61 0.61
C ILE A 113 -2.72 7.08 0.20
N SER A 114 -2.31 7.35 -1.04
CA SER A 114 -2.16 8.70 -1.59
C SER A 114 -3.47 9.33 -2.10
N TRP A 115 -4.59 8.61 -2.09
CA TRP A 115 -5.88 9.12 -2.57
C TRP A 115 -6.88 9.49 -1.45
N ALA A 116 -6.36 9.68 -0.22
CA ALA A 116 -7.16 10.12 0.93
C ALA A 116 -7.14 11.65 1.15
N TYR A 117 -6.50 12.41 0.30
CA TYR A 117 -6.35 13.87 0.38
C TYR A 117 -7.66 14.64 0.21
N ALA A 118 -7.71 15.82 0.80
CA ALA A 118 -8.79 16.79 0.60
C ALA A 118 -8.93 17.18 -0.87
N PRO A 119 -10.16 17.54 -1.32
CA PRO A 119 -10.41 18.03 -2.67
C PRO A 119 -9.52 19.22 -3.04
N GLY A 120 -9.18 19.34 -4.34
CA GLY A 120 -8.40 20.47 -4.83
C GLY A 120 -8.07 20.38 -6.32
N GLU A 121 -7.38 21.40 -6.79
CA GLU A 121 -6.84 21.48 -8.14
C GLU A 121 -5.48 20.75 -8.20
N GLY A 122 -5.18 20.05 -9.26
CA GLY A 122 -3.91 19.37 -9.47
C GLY A 122 -3.53 18.29 -8.44
N PRO A 123 -2.43 17.55 -8.64
CA PRO A 123 -1.96 16.50 -7.75
C PRO A 123 -1.57 17.02 -6.36
N ALA A 124 -1.82 16.23 -5.31
CA ALA A 124 -1.51 16.58 -3.93
C ALA A 124 -0.06 16.26 -3.57
N ASP A 125 0.60 17.16 -2.86
CA ASP A 125 1.79 16.87 -2.05
C ASP A 125 1.40 16.49 -0.61
N GLU A 126 2.38 16.25 0.24
CA GLU A 126 2.20 15.80 1.62
C GLU A 126 1.67 16.89 2.57
N GLU A 127 1.72 18.17 2.17
CA GLU A 127 1.20 19.30 2.94
C GLU A 127 -0.34 19.38 2.85
N VAL A 128 -0.93 18.82 1.79
CA VAL A 128 -2.38 18.73 1.66
C VAL A 128 -2.94 17.80 2.76
N PRO A 129 -3.91 18.26 3.57
CA PRO A 129 -4.48 17.44 4.62
C PRO A 129 -5.31 16.28 4.06
N LEU A 130 -5.48 15.24 4.88
CA LEU A 130 -6.48 14.20 4.61
C LEU A 130 -7.88 14.81 4.64
N ASP A 131 -8.79 14.28 3.79
CA ASP A 131 -10.14 14.80 3.60
C ASP A 131 -11.02 14.65 4.86
N ASN A 132 -11.17 15.74 5.59
CA ASN A 132 -12.03 15.81 6.79
C ASN A 132 -13.52 15.92 6.47
N ALA A 133 -13.86 16.27 5.24
CA ALA A 133 -15.22 16.50 4.77
C ALA A 133 -15.71 15.38 3.83
N ALA A 134 -14.97 14.26 3.72
CA ALA A 134 -15.38 13.13 2.93
C ALA A 134 -16.75 12.61 3.36
N THR A 135 -17.58 12.26 2.39
CA THR A 135 -18.88 11.63 2.59
C THR A 135 -18.81 10.12 2.29
N GLU A 136 -19.82 9.37 2.76
CA GLU A 136 -19.87 7.93 2.45
C GLU A 136 -20.01 7.69 0.92
N PRO A 137 -19.40 6.62 0.39
CA PRO A 137 -18.69 5.53 1.11
C PRO A 137 -17.22 5.83 1.45
N ARG A 138 -16.66 6.96 1.02
CA ARG A 138 -15.25 7.31 1.17
C ARG A 138 -14.89 7.71 2.61
N ALA A 139 -15.83 8.29 3.35
CA ALA A 139 -15.61 8.79 4.72
C ALA A 139 -15.02 7.74 5.65
N GLY A 140 -15.58 6.52 5.65
CA GLY A 140 -15.08 5.41 6.47
C GLY A 140 -13.63 5.02 6.15
N THR A 141 -13.25 5.06 4.87
CA THR A 141 -11.87 4.79 4.44
C THR A 141 -10.90 5.87 4.92
N VAL A 142 -11.24 7.14 4.71
CA VAL A 142 -10.40 8.28 5.13
C VAL A 142 -10.23 8.31 6.65
N ALA A 143 -11.31 8.05 7.40
CA ALA A 143 -11.24 7.97 8.87
C ALA A 143 -10.32 6.83 9.35
N ALA A 144 -10.35 5.66 8.70
CA ALA A 144 -9.47 4.54 9.03
C ALA A 144 -8.00 4.82 8.67
N VAL A 145 -7.75 5.50 7.56
CA VAL A 145 -6.40 5.96 7.16
C VAL A 145 -5.86 6.95 8.18
N ARG A 146 -6.64 7.94 8.56
CA ARG A 146 -6.26 8.92 9.60
C ARG A 146 -5.90 8.23 10.90
N ALA A 147 -6.75 7.32 11.41
CA ALA A 147 -6.49 6.57 12.63
C ALA A 147 -5.19 5.76 12.56
N LEU A 148 -4.88 5.17 11.40
CA LEU A 148 -3.61 4.47 11.16
C LEU A 148 -2.42 5.43 11.26
N GLU A 149 -2.47 6.56 10.53
CA GLU A 149 -1.37 7.53 10.49
C GLU A 149 -1.12 8.19 11.86
N GLU A 150 -2.20 8.59 12.56
CA GLU A 150 -2.13 9.15 13.92
C GLU A 150 -1.57 8.13 14.92
N THR A 151 -2.01 6.87 14.85
CA THR A 151 -1.51 5.81 15.71
C THR A 151 -0.03 5.49 15.44
N ALA A 152 0.39 5.42 14.18
CA ALA A 152 1.80 5.23 13.84
C ALA A 152 2.68 6.37 14.37
N ALA A 153 2.18 7.61 14.32
CA ALA A 153 2.88 8.81 14.80
C ALA A 153 3.09 8.84 16.33
N GLU A 154 2.53 7.90 17.09
CA GLU A 154 2.84 7.74 18.52
C GLU A 154 4.25 7.17 18.79
N LEU A 155 4.91 6.59 17.78
CA LEU A 155 6.31 6.18 17.87
C LEU A 155 7.23 7.35 17.55
N GLU A 156 8.44 7.33 18.09
CA GLU A 156 9.44 8.42 17.96
C GLU A 156 9.72 8.78 16.50
N THR A 157 9.81 7.77 15.62
CA THR A 157 10.00 7.96 14.18
C THR A 157 8.98 7.13 13.43
N ALA A 158 7.96 7.79 12.89
CA ALA A 158 6.97 7.17 12.01
C ALA A 158 7.13 7.70 10.60
N VAL A 159 7.51 6.84 9.66
CA VAL A 159 7.48 7.13 8.22
C VAL A 159 6.22 6.53 7.65
N VAL A 160 5.34 7.37 7.11
CA VAL A 160 4.06 6.94 6.55
C VAL A 160 4.13 6.97 5.03
N LEU A 161 4.13 5.80 4.41
CA LEU A 161 4.20 5.65 2.95
C LEU A 161 2.79 5.68 2.35
N ARG A 162 2.40 6.80 1.78
CA ARG A 162 1.13 6.97 1.06
C ARG A 162 1.27 6.42 -0.35
N TYR A 163 1.04 5.13 -0.50
CA TYR A 163 1.12 4.46 -1.80
C TYR A 163 0.04 4.92 -2.76
N GLY A 164 0.42 5.06 -4.03
CA GLY A 164 -0.50 5.12 -5.16
C GLY A 164 -1.26 3.81 -5.36
N LEU A 165 -2.03 3.73 -6.43
CA LEU A 165 -2.67 2.48 -6.84
C LEU A 165 -1.58 1.48 -7.20
N LEU A 166 -1.50 0.40 -6.43
CA LEU A 166 -0.49 -0.64 -6.61
C LEU A 166 -0.79 -1.49 -7.84
N TYR A 167 0.14 -1.58 -8.78
CA TYR A 167 0.07 -2.48 -9.91
C TYR A 167 1.28 -3.43 -9.95
N GLY A 168 1.21 -4.47 -10.78
CA GLY A 168 2.23 -5.51 -10.83
C GLY A 168 1.79 -6.81 -10.13
N PRO A 169 2.66 -7.80 -10.01
CA PRO A 169 2.31 -9.13 -9.52
C PRO A 169 1.64 -9.12 -8.13
N GLY A 170 0.54 -9.87 -8.00
CA GLY A 170 -0.18 -10.01 -6.74
C GLY A 170 -1.09 -8.83 -6.37
N THR A 171 -1.29 -7.87 -7.27
CA THR A 171 -2.19 -6.72 -7.08
C THR A 171 -3.51 -6.88 -7.84
N TRP A 172 -4.48 -6.03 -7.55
CA TRP A 172 -5.75 -6.01 -8.29
C TRP A 172 -5.59 -5.62 -9.77
N TYR A 173 -4.55 -4.85 -10.11
CA TYR A 173 -4.24 -4.37 -11.45
C TYR A 173 -3.33 -5.32 -12.25
N ALA A 174 -2.99 -6.48 -11.68
CA ALA A 174 -2.24 -7.52 -12.38
C ALA A 174 -3.08 -8.22 -13.46
N PRO A 175 -2.47 -8.86 -14.46
CA PRO A 175 -3.15 -9.81 -15.34
C PRO A 175 -3.88 -10.89 -14.52
N GLY A 176 -5.16 -11.11 -14.82
CA GLY A 176 -6.02 -12.01 -14.04
C GLY A 176 -6.43 -11.51 -12.66
N GLY A 177 -6.05 -10.29 -12.29
CA GLY A 177 -6.49 -9.64 -11.06
C GLY A 177 -7.94 -9.13 -11.10
N ALA A 178 -8.43 -8.65 -9.97
CA ALA A 178 -9.83 -8.24 -9.83
C ALA A 178 -10.24 -7.11 -10.79
N PHE A 179 -9.30 -6.23 -11.19
CA PHE A 179 -9.60 -5.13 -12.11
C PHE A 179 -9.85 -5.65 -13.55
N ALA A 180 -9.12 -6.69 -13.99
CA ALA A 180 -9.38 -7.35 -15.27
C ALA A 180 -10.80 -7.97 -15.29
N ALA A 181 -11.21 -8.60 -14.20
CA ALA A 181 -12.56 -9.13 -14.03
C ALA A 181 -13.63 -8.02 -14.08
N ALA A 182 -13.37 -6.88 -13.40
CA ALA A 182 -14.27 -5.72 -13.42
C ALA A 182 -14.46 -5.18 -14.84
N LEU A 183 -13.40 -5.02 -15.62
CA LEU A 183 -13.43 -4.58 -17.02
C LEU A 183 -14.18 -5.57 -17.93
N ALA A 184 -14.09 -6.86 -17.63
CA ALA A 184 -14.85 -7.91 -18.32
C ALA A 184 -16.34 -7.98 -17.89
N GLY A 185 -16.77 -7.09 -16.98
CA GLY A 185 -18.17 -7.02 -16.54
C GLY A 185 -18.51 -7.91 -15.34
N ASP A 186 -17.53 -8.48 -14.66
CA ASP A 186 -17.77 -9.30 -13.45
C ASP A 186 -18.32 -8.42 -12.33
N ARG A 187 -19.55 -8.71 -11.92
CA ARG A 187 -20.26 -7.94 -10.89
C ARG A 187 -19.68 -8.15 -9.49
N SER A 188 -18.92 -9.21 -9.24
CA SER A 188 -18.25 -9.45 -7.97
C SER A 188 -17.11 -8.46 -7.71
N ALA A 189 -16.54 -7.85 -8.78
CA ALA A 189 -15.46 -6.87 -8.72
C ALA A 189 -15.93 -5.41 -8.62
N ARG A 190 -17.23 -5.14 -8.43
CA ARG A 190 -17.79 -3.77 -8.31
C ARG A 190 -17.22 -2.94 -7.15
N PHE A 191 -16.65 -3.57 -6.16
CA PHE A 191 -15.99 -2.89 -5.05
C PHE A 191 -14.79 -2.03 -5.47
N LEU A 192 -14.22 -2.27 -6.64
CA LEU A 192 -13.12 -1.48 -7.21
C LEU A 192 -13.55 -0.08 -7.69
N GLY A 193 -14.84 0.22 -7.65
CA GLY A 193 -15.39 1.49 -8.09
C GLY A 193 -15.69 1.52 -9.59
N SER A 194 -15.55 2.71 -10.18
CA SER A 194 -15.91 2.93 -11.58
C SER A 194 -14.84 2.40 -12.54
N THR A 195 -15.29 1.71 -13.59
CA THR A 195 -14.47 1.27 -14.72
C THR A 195 -14.70 2.13 -15.96
N VAL A 196 -15.10 3.39 -15.79
CA VAL A 196 -15.28 4.35 -16.89
C VAL A 196 -14.05 5.23 -17.07
N ALA A 197 -13.72 5.56 -18.31
CA ALA A 197 -12.62 6.44 -18.69
C ALA A 197 -13.05 7.91 -18.52
N ASN A 198 -12.87 8.46 -17.33
CA ASN A 198 -13.27 9.82 -16.95
C ASN A 198 -12.06 10.73 -16.68
N ASP A 199 -12.31 11.92 -16.10
CA ASP A 199 -11.28 12.90 -15.75
C ASP A 199 -10.66 12.66 -14.34
N ALA A 200 -11.05 11.59 -13.62
CA ALA A 200 -10.48 11.25 -12.31
C ALA A 200 -8.99 10.94 -12.43
N VAL A 201 -8.16 11.71 -11.73
CA VAL A 201 -6.70 11.54 -11.76
C VAL A 201 -6.28 10.51 -10.73
N SER A 202 -5.53 9.52 -11.19
CA SER A 202 -4.88 8.51 -10.35
C SER A 202 -3.37 8.64 -10.42
N SER A 203 -2.70 8.27 -9.33
CA SER A 203 -1.26 8.03 -9.29
C SER A 203 -1.02 6.57 -8.99
N PHE A 204 -0.10 5.97 -9.71
CA PHE A 204 0.22 4.55 -9.60
C PHE A 204 1.59 4.35 -8.95
N VAL A 205 1.88 3.14 -8.51
CA VAL A 205 3.22 2.69 -8.17
C VAL A 205 3.33 1.19 -8.42
N HIS A 206 4.41 0.75 -9.04
CA HIS A 206 4.66 -0.68 -9.18
C HIS A 206 4.98 -1.30 -7.81
N VAL A 207 4.46 -2.50 -7.57
CA VAL A 207 4.60 -3.16 -6.26
C VAL A 207 6.05 -3.38 -5.83
N ALA A 208 6.99 -3.58 -6.77
CA ALA A 208 8.42 -3.68 -6.46
C ALA A 208 9.01 -2.32 -6.05
N ASP A 209 8.59 -1.23 -6.68
CA ASP A 209 9.02 0.12 -6.33
C ASP A 209 8.48 0.53 -4.95
N ALA A 210 7.25 0.12 -4.61
CA ALA A 210 6.67 0.28 -3.28
C ALA A 210 7.48 -0.49 -2.21
N ALA A 211 7.91 -1.72 -2.52
CA ALA A 211 8.78 -2.50 -1.64
C ALA A 211 10.16 -1.84 -1.46
N GLY A 212 10.76 -1.34 -2.54
CA GLY A 212 12.01 -0.57 -2.47
C GLY A 212 11.89 0.71 -1.64
N ALA A 213 10.77 1.42 -1.74
CA ALA A 213 10.49 2.58 -0.89
C ALA A 213 10.36 2.19 0.59
N ALA A 214 9.74 1.07 0.92
CA ALA A 214 9.62 0.59 2.30
C ALA A 214 10.99 0.19 2.90
N LEU A 215 11.89 -0.37 2.11
CA LEU A 215 13.27 -0.61 2.52
C LEU A 215 14.01 0.72 2.77
N ALA A 216 14.00 1.64 1.81
CA ALA A 216 14.67 2.94 1.92
C ALA A 216 14.15 3.78 3.10
N ALA A 217 12.86 3.67 3.42
CA ALA A 217 12.21 4.39 4.50
C ALA A 217 12.72 4.00 5.91
N LEU A 218 13.47 2.92 6.05
CA LEU A 218 14.14 2.60 7.33
C LEU A 218 15.14 3.68 7.75
N ASP A 219 15.67 4.46 6.81
CA ASP A 219 16.65 5.52 7.08
C ASP A 219 16.06 6.94 6.92
N TRP A 220 14.78 7.07 6.57
CA TRP A 220 14.16 8.38 6.35
C TRP A 220 13.74 9.06 7.66
N PRO A 221 13.69 10.40 7.68
CA PRO A 221 13.04 11.15 8.75
C PRO A 221 11.53 10.84 8.76
N GLY A 222 10.91 10.98 9.93
CA GLY A 222 9.46 10.77 10.11
C GLY A 222 8.60 11.70 9.25
N GLY A 223 7.34 11.34 9.13
CA GLY A 223 6.31 12.06 8.40
C GLY A 223 5.75 11.28 7.19
N PRO A 224 4.65 11.78 6.59
CA PRO A 224 4.07 11.21 5.39
C PRO A 224 4.97 11.41 4.16
N VAL A 225 4.94 10.44 3.23
CA VAL A 225 5.63 10.50 1.94
C VAL A 225 4.78 9.83 0.89
N ASN A 226 4.48 10.51 -0.19
CA ASN A 226 3.82 9.91 -1.34
C ASN A 226 4.79 9.00 -2.11
N ILE A 227 4.38 7.77 -2.29
CA ILE A 227 5.12 6.78 -3.06
C ILE A 227 4.28 6.44 -4.30
N VAL A 228 4.54 7.18 -5.34
CA VAL A 228 3.84 7.12 -6.63
C VAL A 228 4.85 7.23 -7.77
N ASP A 229 4.47 6.79 -8.97
CA ASP A 229 5.25 7.02 -10.18
C ASP A 229 5.25 8.52 -10.59
N ASP A 230 5.97 8.85 -11.66
CA ASP A 230 6.18 10.25 -12.07
C ASP A 230 5.00 10.80 -12.91
N GLU A 231 3.95 10.01 -13.14
CA GLU A 231 2.89 10.36 -14.09
C GLU A 231 1.47 10.22 -13.50
N PRO A 232 1.00 11.17 -12.67
CA PRO A 232 -0.42 11.25 -12.34
C PRO A 232 -1.25 11.45 -13.62
N ALA A 233 -2.25 10.60 -13.84
CA ALA A 233 -2.99 10.64 -15.10
C ALA A 233 -4.51 10.47 -14.93
N PRO A 234 -5.35 11.12 -15.77
CA PRO A 234 -6.77 10.91 -15.75
C PRO A 234 -7.15 9.52 -16.29
N ALA A 235 -8.27 8.99 -15.79
CA ALA A 235 -8.74 7.65 -16.16
C ALA A 235 -8.95 7.49 -17.67
N ARG A 236 -9.32 8.56 -18.39
CA ARG A 236 -9.43 8.54 -19.85
C ARG A 236 -8.11 8.22 -20.58
N GLU A 237 -6.97 8.35 -19.90
CA GLU A 237 -5.65 8.00 -20.46
C GLU A 237 -5.16 6.63 -19.99
N TRP A 238 -5.16 6.39 -18.67
CA TRP A 238 -4.58 5.15 -18.15
C TRP A 238 -5.50 3.93 -18.28
N LEU A 239 -6.82 4.11 -18.21
CA LEU A 239 -7.75 2.99 -18.19
C LEU A 239 -7.83 2.25 -19.53
N PRO A 240 -7.87 2.93 -20.71
CA PRO A 240 -7.75 2.24 -22.00
C PRO A 240 -6.44 1.49 -22.16
N ALA A 241 -5.30 2.07 -21.72
CA ALA A 241 -4.00 1.41 -21.79
C ALA A 241 -3.93 0.17 -20.88
N LEU A 242 -4.51 0.22 -19.71
CA LEU A 242 -4.63 -0.94 -18.83
C LEU A 242 -5.54 -2.00 -19.41
N ALA A 243 -6.71 -1.61 -19.97
CA ALA A 243 -7.63 -2.54 -20.61
C ALA A 243 -6.94 -3.30 -21.77
N ASP A 244 -6.19 -2.60 -22.61
CA ASP A 244 -5.41 -3.21 -23.69
C ASP A 244 -4.36 -4.19 -23.14
N ALA A 245 -3.55 -3.76 -22.17
CA ALA A 245 -2.56 -4.61 -21.50
C ALA A 245 -3.17 -5.87 -20.86
N LEU A 246 -4.40 -5.78 -20.34
CA LEU A 246 -5.12 -6.90 -19.74
C LEU A 246 -5.91 -7.73 -20.77
N GLY A 247 -6.01 -7.30 -22.04
CA GLY A 247 -6.85 -7.92 -23.07
C GLY A 247 -8.34 -7.82 -22.75
N ALA A 248 -8.74 -6.77 -22.05
CA ALA A 248 -10.10 -6.48 -21.63
C ALA A 248 -10.82 -5.55 -22.63
N PRO A 249 -12.17 -5.46 -22.60
CA PRO A 249 -12.92 -4.53 -23.41
C PRO A 249 -12.52 -3.07 -23.13
N ALA A 250 -12.59 -2.22 -24.17
CA ALA A 250 -12.37 -0.80 -24.00
C ALA A 250 -13.43 -0.20 -23.06
N PRO A 251 -13.02 0.64 -22.10
CA PRO A 251 -13.94 1.26 -21.15
C PRO A 251 -14.78 2.36 -21.81
N ASP A 252 -16.00 2.57 -21.30
CA ASP A 252 -16.83 3.70 -21.69
C ASP A 252 -16.18 5.03 -21.27
N ALA A 253 -16.29 6.04 -22.15
CA ALA A 253 -15.80 7.38 -21.86
C ALA A 253 -16.89 8.25 -21.25
N VAL A 254 -16.60 8.90 -20.11
CA VAL A 254 -17.51 9.82 -19.42
C VAL A 254 -16.72 11.05 -18.97
N ALA A 255 -17.28 12.24 -19.13
CA ALA A 255 -16.62 13.48 -18.67
C ALA A 255 -16.82 13.70 -17.15
N GLY A 256 -15.89 14.42 -16.55
CA GLY A 256 -15.96 14.89 -15.16
C GLY A 256 -15.17 14.05 -14.17
N ARG A 257 -14.95 14.63 -12.98
CA ARG A 257 -14.32 14.01 -11.83
C ARG A 257 -14.85 14.59 -10.53
N LEU A 258 -14.64 13.90 -9.43
CA LEU A 258 -14.82 14.44 -8.09
C LEU A 258 -13.56 15.22 -7.66
N GLY A 259 -13.73 16.24 -6.83
CA GLY A 259 -12.62 17.11 -6.44
C GLY A 259 -11.45 16.41 -5.73
N TRP A 260 -11.69 15.29 -5.06
CA TRP A 260 -10.66 14.49 -4.39
C TRP A 260 -9.89 13.54 -5.34
N GLU A 261 -10.40 13.32 -6.56
CA GLU A 261 -9.76 12.48 -7.59
C GLU A 261 -8.68 13.30 -8.30
N ARG A 262 -7.63 13.64 -7.60
CA ARG A 262 -6.64 14.64 -8.02
C ARG A 262 -5.21 14.10 -8.21
N GLY A 263 -4.94 12.85 -7.85
CA GLY A 263 -3.60 12.26 -7.88
C GLY A 263 -2.68 12.82 -6.78
N ALA A 264 -1.41 12.41 -6.82
CA ALA A 264 -0.38 12.84 -5.86
C ALA A 264 0.98 13.01 -6.55
N LEU A 265 1.86 13.81 -5.93
CA LEU A 265 3.24 14.06 -6.37
C LEU A 265 4.22 13.24 -5.50
N ASN A 266 5.35 12.82 -6.08
CA ASN A 266 6.43 12.10 -5.40
C ASN A 266 7.67 12.98 -5.14
N THR A 267 7.54 14.28 -5.19
CA THR A 267 8.65 15.23 -5.07
C THR A 267 9.43 15.05 -3.77
N LEU A 268 8.73 14.80 -2.66
CA LEU A 268 9.39 14.55 -1.36
C LEU A 268 10.16 13.23 -1.37
N ALA A 269 9.61 12.15 -1.94
CA ALA A 269 10.31 10.88 -2.07
C ALA A 269 11.59 11.02 -2.91
N HIS A 270 11.54 11.77 -4.01
CA HIS A 270 12.70 12.11 -4.83
C HIS A 270 13.77 12.86 -4.04
N SER A 271 13.38 13.82 -3.21
CA SER A 271 14.31 14.58 -2.35
C SER A 271 14.97 13.71 -1.29
N ARG A 272 14.31 12.60 -0.89
CA ARG A 272 14.84 11.59 0.03
C ARG A 272 15.68 10.50 -0.67
N GLY A 273 15.92 10.64 -1.98
CA GLY A 273 16.77 9.75 -2.76
C GLY A 273 16.06 8.53 -3.36
N TRP A 274 14.74 8.37 -3.16
CA TRP A 274 13.99 7.31 -3.81
C TRP A 274 13.48 7.76 -5.18
N ARG A 275 13.59 6.86 -6.14
CA ARG A 275 13.00 7.00 -7.48
C ARG A 275 12.40 5.67 -7.91
N PRO A 276 11.22 5.67 -8.58
CA PRO A 276 10.67 4.44 -9.12
C PRO A 276 11.56 3.92 -10.27
N GLU A 277 11.84 2.64 -10.27
CA GLU A 277 12.47 1.96 -11.41
C GLU A 277 11.53 1.90 -12.62
N ARG A 278 10.23 1.97 -12.34
CA ARG A 278 9.17 2.07 -13.33
C ARG A 278 8.51 3.45 -13.20
N PRO A 279 9.10 4.46 -13.88
CA PRO A 279 8.73 5.86 -13.65
C PRO A 279 7.35 6.24 -14.21
N THR A 280 6.73 5.37 -15.00
CA THR A 280 5.40 5.60 -15.57
C THR A 280 4.60 4.31 -15.66
N TRP A 281 3.32 4.39 -15.31
CA TRP A 281 2.35 3.31 -15.49
C TRP A 281 2.26 2.86 -16.96
N ARG A 282 2.55 3.73 -17.94
CA ARG A 282 2.48 3.41 -19.38
C ARG A 282 3.38 2.24 -19.74
N THR A 283 4.66 2.35 -19.39
CA THR A 283 5.63 1.25 -19.61
C THR A 283 5.36 0.08 -18.66
N GLY A 284 4.91 0.36 -17.45
CA GLY A 284 4.60 -0.66 -16.45
C GLY A 284 3.43 -1.56 -16.85
N PHE A 285 2.34 -1.00 -17.39
CA PHE A 285 1.21 -1.78 -17.88
C PHE A 285 1.56 -2.57 -19.16
N ALA A 286 2.29 -1.96 -20.10
CA ALA A 286 2.75 -2.64 -21.31
C ALA A 286 3.57 -3.88 -20.96
N ALA A 287 4.52 -3.79 -20.03
CA ALA A 287 5.35 -4.92 -19.60
C ALA A 287 4.54 -6.06 -18.96
N GLN A 288 3.39 -5.77 -18.35
CA GLN A 288 2.48 -6.82 -17.84
C GLN A 288 1.76 -7.58 -18.97
N GLY A 289 1.46 -6.90 -20.09
CA GLY A 289 0.86 -7.51 -21.27
C GLY A 289 1.81 -8.48 -21.98
N ASP A 290 3.09 -8.14 -22.06
CA ASP A 290 4.14 -8.95 -22.73
C ASP A 290 4.51 -10.22 -21.95
N ALA A 291 4.17 -10.30 -20.65
CA ALA A 291 4.49 -11.45 -19.80
C ALA A 291 3.44 -12.59 -19.86
N ARG A 292 2.49 -12.56 -20.84
CA ARG A 292 1.45 -13.57 -21.03
C ARG A 292 1.91 -14.76 -21.85
#